data_7bc5e056ede967703cf6bedfcf4c2de7
#
_entry.id   7bc5e056ede967703cf6bedfcf4c2de7
#
_cell.length_a   1.000
_cell.length_b   1.000
_cell.length_c   1.000
_cell.angle_alpha   90.00
_cell.angle_beta   90.00
_cell.angle_gamma   90.00
#
_symmetry.space_group_name_H-M   'P 1'
#
loop_
_entity.id
_entity.type
_entity.pdbx_description
1 polymer ?
#
loop_
_entity_poly.entity_id
_entity_poly.type
_entity_poly.pdbx_seq_one_letter_code
_entity_poly.pdbx_strand_id
1 'polypeptide(L)'
;MLLRARGAGIALAEVPIETVYLDGNRSSHFRPVADSVRVYGPLLRFTASALLAFAIDTAALLVLDALTGWLLFSVVFARLLSASVNFAVNRSFVFGRARSLPTRTTALRYFSLAGLLLAANYGILSALTDAGIPVLLAKIATETTLFVVSYGVQRTVVFAPTPGRE
;
A
#
# COMPACT_ATOMS: atom_id res chain seq x y z
N MET A 1 16.35 -5.19 -14.34
CA MET A 1 17.52 -4.84 -15.18
C MET A 1 17.22 -5.04 -16.68
N LEU A 2 16.77 -6.21 -17.15
CA LEU A 2 16.54 -6.50 -18.56
C LEU A 2 15.58 -5.54 -19.29
N LEU A 3 14.47 -5.15 -18.66
CA LEU A 3 13.52 -4.19 -19.24
C LEU A 3 14.11 -2.78 -19.45
N ARG A 4 15.03 -2.35 -18.58
CA ARG A 4 15.74 -1.07 -18.76
C ARG A 4 16.77 -1.14 -19.88
N ALA A 5 17.46 -2.27 -20.04
CA ALA A 5 18.42 -2.48 -21.10
C ALA A 5 17.73 -2.45 -22.48
N ARG A 6 16.56 -3.10 -22.59
CA ARG A 6 15.75 -3.08 -23.82
C ARG A 6 15.23 -1.68 -24.17
N GLY A 7 14.80 -0.92 -23.15
CA GLY A 7 14.37 0.48 -23.33
C GLY A 7 15.51 1.45 -23.71
N ALA A 8 16.76 1.09 -23.39
CA ALA A 8 17.95 1.84 -23.76
C ALA A 8 18.55 1.41 -25.12
N GLY A 9 17.86 0.57 -25.89
CA GLY A 9 18.31 0.10 -27.21
C GLY A 9 19.52 -0.87 -27.18
N ILE A 10 19.83 -1.45 -26.01
CA ILE A 10 20.92 -2.42 -25.86
C ILE A 10 20.45 -3.77 -26.45
N ALA A 11 21.18 -4.32 -27.40
CA ALA A 11 20.92 -5.62 -27.96
C ALA A 11 21.09 -6.70 -26.88
N LEU A 12 20.03 -7.49 -26.63
CA LEU A 12 20.05 -8.61 -25.71
C LEU A 12 20.28 -9.89 -26.52
N ALA A 13 21.34 -10.61 -26.21
CA ALA A 13 21.59 -11.95 -26.76
C ALA A 13 21.19 -12.98 -25.69
N GLU A 14 20.37 -13.95 -26.11
CA GLU A 14 20.05 -15.11 -25.29
C GLU A 14 21.09 -16.20 -25.55
N VAL A 15 21.80 -16.59 -24.52
CA VAL A 15 22.76 -17.70 -24.56
C VAL A 15 22.16 -18.86 -23.78
N PRO A 16 21.90 -20.01 -24.43
CA PRO A 16 21.47 -21.19 -23.69
C PRO A 16 22.58 -21.67 -22.76
N ILE A 17 22.28 -21.75 -21.47
CA ILE A 17 23.19 -22.27 -20.46
C ILE A 17 22.58 -23.52 -19.86
N GLU A 18 23.39 -24.57 -19.71
CA GLU A 18 22.99 -25.76 -18.95
C GLU A 18 23.05 -25.44 -17.46
N THR A 19 21.94 -25.70 -16.74
CA THR A 19 21.92 -25.58 -15.28
C THR A 19 22.47 -26.84 -14.66
N VAL A 20 23.72 -26.79 -14.23
CA VAL A 20 24.36 -27.90 -13.50
C VAL A 20 24.03 -27.77 -12.03
N TYR A 21 23.28 -28.71 -11.49
CA TYR A 21 23.01 -28.82 -10.08
C TYR A 21 24.15 -29.57 -9.39
N LEU A 22 25.06 -28.86 -8.76
CA LEU A 22 26.12 -29.46 -7.94
C LEU A 22 25.56 -29.90 -6.58
N ASP A 23 25.86 -31.11 -6.15
CA ASP A 23 25.51 -31.69 -4.84
C ASP A 23 24.02 -31.54 -4.43
N GLY A 24 23.09 -31.81 -5.33
CA GLY A 24 21.67 -31.77 -4.99
C GLY A 24 21.17 -30.40 -4.52
N ASN A 25 21.77 -29.31 -5.03
CA ASN A 25 21.43 -27.94 -4.70
C ASN A 25 21.81 -27.50 -3.27
N ARG A 26 22.80 -28.12 -2.66
CA ARG A 26 23.32 -27.79 -1.31
C ARG A 26 23.86 -26.35 -1.21
N SER A 27 24.20 -25.72 -2.33
CA SER A 27 24.67 -24.33 -2.40
C SER A 27 23.53 -23.30 -2.51
N SER A 28 22.27 -23.71 -2.40
CA SER A 28 21.15 -22.78 -2.35
C SER A 28 21.25 -21.91 -1.09
N HIS A 29 21.60 -20.65 -1.25
CA HIS A 29 21.59 -19.63 -0.18
C HIS A 29 20.18 -19.19 0.20
N PHE A 30 19.13 -19.88 -0.29
CA PHE A 30 17.75 -19.61 0.05
C PHE A 30 17.52 -19.92 1.54
N ARG A 31 17.28 -18.87 2.31
CA ARG A 31 16.88 -18.94 3.71
C ARG A 31 15.36 -18.71 3.79
N PRO A 32 14.53 -19.75 3.86
CA PRO A 32 13.08 -19.63 3.71
C PRO A 32 12.47 -18.56 4.63
N VAL A 33 12.87 -18.53 5.88
CA VAL A 33 12.34 -17.56 6.87
C VAL A 33 12.88 -16.15 6.61
N ALA A 34 14.19 -16.01 6.43
CA ALA A 34 14.84 -14.70 6.26
C ALA A 34 14.40 -14.03 4.95
N ASP A 35 14.29 -14.80 3.87
CA ASP A 35 13.88 -14.28 2.58
C ASP A 35 12.37 -13.98 2.55
N SER A 36 11.54 -14.79 3.22
CA SER A 36 10.13 -14.50 3.42
C SER A 36 9.93 -13.21 4.22
N VAL A 37 10.64 -13.02 5.33
CA VAL A 37 10.57 -11.76 6.12
C VAL A 37 11.00 -10.56 5.29
N ARG A 38 12.01 -10.70 4.42
CA ARG A 38 12.44 -9.61 3.53
C ARG A 38 11.37 -9.25 2.49
N VAL A 39 10.66 -10.25 1.95
CA VAL A 39 9.59 -10.04 0.96
C VAL A 39 8.33 -9.51 1.62
N TYR A 40 7.88 -10.12 2.71
CA TYR A 40 6.64 -9.77 3.39
C TYR A 40 6.76 -8.63 4.40
N GLY A 41 7.98 -8.33 4.86
CA GLY A 41 8.23 -7.27 5.85
C GLY A 41 7.61 -5.91 5.50
N PRO A 42 7.75 -5.40 4.27
CA PRO A 42 7.10 -4.15 3.87
C PRO A 42 5.57 -4.23 3.91
N LEU A 43 4.99 -5.37 3.51
CA LEU A 43 3.55 -5.60 3.56
C LEU A 43 3.04 -5.67 5.02
N LEU A 44 3.76 -6.35 5.90
CA LEU A 44 3.42 -6.43 7.33
C LEU A 44 3.48 -5.05 8.00
N ARG A 45 4.50 -4.25 7.69
CA ARG A 45 4.60 -2.86 8.18
C ARG A 45 3.45 -2.00 7.67
N PHE A 46 3.05 -2.17 6.41
CA PHE A 46 1.91 -1.47 5.84
C PHE A 46 0.60 -1.88 6.53
N THR A 47 0.39 -3.18 6.76
CA THR A 47 -0.76 -3.70 7.51
C THR A 47 -0.81 -3.14 8.93
N ALA A 48 0.32 -3.16 9.64
CA ALA A 48 0.40 -2.59 10.98
C ALA A 48 0.09 -1.09 10.99
N SER A 49 0.57 -0.33 9.99
CA SER A 49 0.25 1.08 9.80
C SER A 49 -1.25 1.30 9.57
N ALA A 50 -1.89 0.47 8.76
CA ALA A 50 -3.33 0.56 8.50
C ALA A 50 -4.16 0.25 9.75
N LEU A 51 -3.77 -0.77 10.53
CA LEU A 51 -4.42 -1.09 11.81
C LEU A 51 -4.25 0.02 12.84
N LEU A 52 -3.07 0.63 12.92
CA LEU A 52 -2.83 1.79 13.78
C LEU A 52 -3.73 2.97 13.39
N ALA A 53 -3.82 3.27 12.09
CA ALA A 53 -4.69 4.33 11.60
C ALA A 53 -6.17 4.06 11.92
N PHE A 54 -6.61 2.82 11.77
CA PHE A 54 -7.97 2.41 12.15
C PHE A 54 -8.23 2.59 13.66
N ALA A 55 -7.29 2.21 14.51
CA ALA A 55 -7.42 2.40 15.96
C ALA A 55 -7.51 3.89 16.32
N ILE A 56 -6.69 4.74 15.69
CA ILE A 56 -6.71 6.21 15.90
C ILE A 56 -8.03 6.80 15.39
N ASP A 57 -8.50 6.38 14.22
CA ASP A 57 -9.77 6.81 13.64
C ASP A 57 -10.94 6.54 14.60
N THR A 58 -11.00 5.30 15.08
CA THR A 58 -12.07 4.86 16.01
C THR A 58 -11.99 5.59 17.35
N ALA A 59 -10.81 5.69 17.94
CA ALA A 59 -10.64 6.37 19.21
C ALA A 59 -10.97 7.87 19.10
N ALA A 60 -10.48 8.54 18.05
CA ALA A 60 -10.78 9.95 17.81
C ALA A 60 -12.26 10.19 17.56
N LEU A 61 -12.92 9.33 16.79
CA LEU A 61 -14.37 9.40 16.55
C LEU A 61 -15.14 9.33 17.87
N LEU A 62 -14.87 8.31 18.69
CA LEU A 62 -15.59 8.12 19.95
C LEU A 62 -15.36 9.28 20.93
N VAL A 63 -14.13 9.76 21.05
CA VAL A 63 -13.81 10.89 21.93
C VAL A 63 -14.48 12.17 21.45
N LEU A 64 -14.37 12.49 20.16
CA LEU A 64 -14.94 13.72 19.62
C LEU A 64 -16.47 13.71 19.64
N ASP A 65 -17.08 12.56 19.36
CA ASP A 65 -18.55 12.43 19.42
C ASP A 65 -19.05 12.61 20.87
N ALA A 66 -18.37 11.99 21.84
CA ALA A 66 -18.70 12.15 23.25
C ALA A 66 -18.53 13.61 23.76
N LEU A 67 -17.52 14.34 23.22
CA LEU A 67 -17.26 15.73 23.64
C LEU A 67 -18.14 16.75 22.95
N THR A 68 -18.48 16.55 21.68
CA THR A 68 -19.14 17.56 20.83
C THR A 68 -20.61 17.24 20.56
N GLY A 69 -21.01 15.96 20.63
CA GLY A 69 -22.33 15.50 20.19
C GLY A 69 -22.59 15.71 18.69
N TRP A 70 -21.58 16.11 17.91
CA TRP A 70 -21.71 16.43 16.49
C TRP A 70 -21.03 15.35 15.64
N LEU A 71 -21.78 14.31 15.31
CA LEU A 71 -21.28 13.11 14.63
C LEU A 71 -20.54 13.42 13.31
N LEU A 72 -21.07 14.31 12.45
CA LEU A 72 -20.43 14.63 11.18
C LEU A 72 -19.03 15.25 11.38
N PHE A 73 -18.91 16.19 12.30
CA PHE A 73 -17.63 16.80 12.66
C PHE A 73 -16.65 15.76 13.19
N SER A 74 -17.12 14.89 14.09
CA SER A 74 -16.32 13.84 14.71
C SER A 74 -15.79 12.85 13.68
N VAL A 75 -16.64 12.41 12.73
CA VAL A 75 -16.24 11.50 11.62
C VAL A 75 -15.20 12.14 10.72
N VAL A 76 -15.44 13.39 10.27
CA VAL A 76 -14.53 14.08 9.34
C VAL A 76 -13.19 14.33 10.00
N PHE A 77 -13.18 14.83 11.24
CA PHE A 77 -11.94 15.14 11.93
C PHE A 77 -11.14 13.88 12.29
N ALA A 78 -11.80 12.84 12.78
CA ALA A 78 -11.17 11.55 13.05
C ALA A 78 -10.51 10.97 11.76
N ARG A 79 -11.19 11.04 10.63
CA ARG A 79 -10.69 10.59 9.34
C ARG A 79 -9.48 11.39 8.86
N LEU A 80 -9.50 12.71 8.98
CA LEU A 80 -8.36 13.55 8.62
C LEU A 80 -7.15 13.29 9.53
N LEU A 81 -7.38 13.11 10.83
CA LEU A 81 -6.34 12.79 11.80
C LEU A 81 -5.69 11.43 11.48
N SER A 82 -6.51 10.38 11.35
CA SER A 82 -6.02 9.03 11.08
C SER A 82 -5.30 8.93 9.74
N ALA A 83 -5.82 9.58 8.70
CA ALA A 83 -5.17 9.63 7.39
C ALA A 83 -3.82 10.37 7.43
N SER A 84 -3.72 11.45 8.21
CA SER A 84 -2.48 12.20 8.39
C SER A 84 -1.42 11.37 9.12
N VAL A 85 -1.80 10.66 10.16
CA VAL A 85 -0.92 9.74 10.88
C VAL A 85 -0.48 8.58 9.98
N ASN A 86 -1.41 7.97 9.25
CA ASN A 86 -1.12 6.89 8.33
C ASN A 86 -0.14 7.34 7.22
N PHE A 87 -0.33 8.53 6.67
CA PHE A 87 0.60 9.13 5.72
C PHE A 87 2.01 9.28 6.31
N ALA A 88 2.11 9.84 7.54
CA ALA A 88 3.39 10.05 8.21
C ALA A 88 4.11 8.72 8.50
N VAL A 89 3.39 7.72 8.98
CA VAL A 89 3.92 6.38 9.28
C VAL A 89 4.34 5.67 7.98
N ASN A 90 3.51 5.67 6.95
CA ASN A 90 3.83 5.06 5.68
C ASN A 90 5.07 5.70 5.05
N ARG A 91 5.16 7.01 5.06
CA ARG A 91 6.30 7.75 4.53
C ARG A 91 7.59 7.46 5.30
N SER A 92 7.51 7.35 6.63
CA SER A 92 8.69 7.25 7.49
C SER A 92 9.18 5.82 7.72
N PHE A 93 8.25 4.89 7.93
CA PHE A 93 8.57 3.53 8.39
C PHE A 93 8.29 2.46 7.35
N VAL A 94 7.22 2.59 6.57
CA VAL A 94 6.87 1.59 5.57
C VAL A 94 7.69 1.79 4.30
N PHE A 95 7.70 3.01 3.78
CA PHE A 95 8.37 3.41 2.55
C PHE A 95 9.52 4.39 2.84
N GLY A 96 10.46 4.00 3.68
CA GLY A 96 11.51 4.88 4.23
C GLY A 96 12.35 5.66 3.21
N ARG A 97 12.45 5.16 1.95
CA ARG A 97 13.05 5.90 0.83
C ARG A 97 12.29 7.17 0.44
N ALA A 98 11.03 7.28 0.82
CA ALA A 98 10.21 8.45 0.52
C ALA A 98 10.53 9.68 1.38
N ARG A 99 11.40 9.55 2.38
CA ARG A 99 11.83 10.71 3.21
C ARG A 99 12.52 11.81 2.41
N SER A 100 13.22 11.45 1.35
CA SER A 100 13.91 12.39 0.47
C SER A 100 12.98 13.10 -0.52
N LEU A 101 11.72 12.62 -0.66
CA LEU A 101 10.77 13.22 -1.59
C LEU A 101 10.12 14.48 -1.01
N PRO A 102 9.76 15.48 -1.86
CA PRO A 102 9.02 16.66 -1.43
C PRO A 102 7.70 16.26 -0.74
N THR A 103 7.51 16.72 0.50
CA THR A 103 6.35 16.32 1.33
C THR A 103 5.03 16.72 0.65
N ARG A 104 4.96 17.91 0.07
CA ARG A 104 3.73 18.41 -0.59
C ARG A 104 3.28 17.51 -1.74
N THR A 105 4.21 17.13 -2.62
CA THR A 105 3.90 16.26 -3.77
C THR A 105 3.48 14.88 -3.31
N THR A 106 4.18 14.31 -2.33
CA THR A 106 3.87 12.99 -1.79
C THR A 106 2.53 13.00 -1.05
N ALA A 107 2.25 14.05 -0.27
CA ALA A 107 0.97 14.20 0.40
C ALA A 107 -0.18 14.34 -0.61
N LEU A 108 -0.02 15.16 -1.65
CA LEU A 108 -1.04 15.31 -2.68
C LEU A 108 -1.35 13.98 -3.36
N ARG A 109 -0.33 13.22 -3.76
CA ARG A 109 -0.50 11.88 -4.35
C ARG A 109 -1.22 10.92 -3.39
N TYR A 110 -0.86 10.96 -2.10
CA TYR A 110 -1.46 10.11 -1.08
C TYR A 110 -2.95 10.43 -0.88
N PHE A 111 -3.30 11.69 -0.68
CA PHE A 111 -4.70 12.08 -0.45
C PHE A 111 -5.56 11.94 -1.71
N SER A 112 -4.99 12.15 -2.91
CA SER A 112 -5.68 11.84 -4.16
C SER A 112 -5.97 10.33 -4.29
N LEU A 113 -5.00 9.48 -3.95
CA LEU A 113 -5.23 8.03 -3.91
C LEU A 113 -6.30 7.66 -2.89
N ALA A 114 -6.27 8.25 -1.69
CA ALA A 114 -7.28 7.99 -0.66
C ALA A 114 -8.70 8.34 -1.14
N GLY A 115 -8.86 9.47 -1.83
CA GLY A 115 -10.14 9.85 -2.45
C GLY A 115 -10.60 8.88 -3.54
N LEU A 116 -9.67 8.45 -4.41
CA LEU A 116 -9.96 7.46 -5.45
C LEU A 116 -10.37 6.10 -4.85
N LEU A 117 -9.66 5.66 -3.82
CA LEU A 117 -9.98 4.40 -3.13
C LEU A 117 -11.34 4.47 -2.43
N LEU A 118 -11.70 5.62 -1.87
CA LEU A 118 -13.03 5.83 -1.28
C LEU A 118 -14.14 5.74 -2.33
N ALA A 119 -13.96 6.37 -3.47
CA ALA A 119 -14.92 6.30 -4.58
C ALA A 119 -15.01 4.87 -5.15
N ALA A 120 -13.87 4.20 -5.33
CA ALA A 120 -13.81 2.81 -5.79
C ALA A 120 -14.47 1.85 -4.78
N ASN A 121 -14.27 2.08 -3.48
CA ASN A 121 -14.92 1.29 -2.43
C ASN A 121 -16.43 1.33 -2.57
N TYR A 122 -17.00 2.53 -2.67
CA TYR A 122 -18.44 2.69 -2.85
C TYR A 122 -18.93 2.03 -4.16
N GLY A 123 -18.25 2.29 -5.27
CA GLY A 123 -18.65 1.75 -6.58
C GLY A 123 -18.60 0.21 -6.65
N ILE A 124 -17.51 -0.39 -6.15
CA ILE A 124 -17.37 -1.86 -6.14
C ILE A 124 -18.36 -2.50 -5.19
N LEU A 125 -18.49 -1.95 -3.98
CA LEU A 125 -19.43 -2.45 -2.98
C LEU A 125 -20.87 -2.42 -3.49
N SER A 126 -21.29 -1.27 -4.07
CA SER A 126 -22.61 -1.11 -4.67
C SER A 126 -22.84 -2.12 -5.79
N ALA A 127 -21.93 -2.22 -6.76
CA ALA A 127 -22.05 -3.16 -7.87
C ALA A 127 -22.16 -4.63 -7.42
N LEU A 128 -21.40 -5.02 -6.41
CA LEU A 128 -21.45 -6.38 -5.87
C LEU A 128 -22.78 -6.65 -5.13
N THR A 129 -23.28 -5.69 -4.38
CA THR A 129 -24.57 -5.81 -3.69
C THR A 129 -25.75 -5.80 -4.66
N ASP A 130 -25.70 -4.98 -5.70
CA ASP A 130 -26.70 -4.95 -6.77
C ASP A 130 -26.73 -6.27 -7.58
N ALA A 131 -25.57 -6.93 -7.69
CA ALA A 131 -25.47 -8.29 -8.26
C ALA A 131 -25.98 -9.41 -7.33
N GLY A 132 -26.53 -9.07 -6.17
CA GLY A 132 -27.11 -10.02 -5.21
C GLY A 132 -26.11 -10.66 -4.26
N ILE A 133 -24.86 -10.20 -4.21
CA ILE A 133 -23.87 -10.71 -3.25
C ILE A 133 -24.19 -10.16 -1.85
N PRO A 134 -24.23 -11.00 -0.81
CA PRO A 134 -24.45 -10.53 0.56
C PRO A 134 -23.45 -9.43 0.95
N VAL A 135 -23.95 -8.35 1.54
CA VAL A 135 -23.18 -7.13 1.86
C VAL A 135 -21.87 -7.43 2.59
N LEU A 136 -21.87 -8.38 3.52
CA LEU A 136 -20.66 -8.77 4.27
C LEU A 136 -19.59 -9.35 3.34
N LEU A 137 -19.96 -10.26 2.43
CA LEU A 137 -19.01 -10.86 1.47
C LEU A 137 -18.53 -9.82 0.46
N ALA A 138 -19.45 -8.99 -0.05
CA ALA A 138 -19.10 -7.87 -0.93
C ALA A 138 -18.11 -6.92 -0.25
N LYS A 139 -18.34 -6.58 1.02
CA LYS A 139 -17.44 -5.72 1.80
C LYS A 139 -16.05 -6.35 1.97
N ILE A 140 -15.98 -7.61 2.40
CA ILE A 140 -14.68 -8.29 2.58
C ILE A 140 -13.90 -8.34 1.26
N ALA A 141 -14.55 -8.70 0.15
CA ALA A 141 -13.93 -8.75 -1.16
C ALA A 141 -13.42 -7.36 -1.60
N THR A 142 -14.24 -6.33 -1.46
CA THR A 142 -13.89 -4.95 -1.79
C THR A 142 -12.72 -4.44 -0.97
N GLU A 143 -12.78 -4.57 0.35
CA GLU A 143 -11.71 -4.08 1.25
C GLU A 143 -10.39 -4.82 1.01
N THR A 144 -10.43 -6.14 0.81
CA THR A 144 -9.23 -6.93 0.50
C THR A 144 -8.60 -6.49 -0.82
N THR A 145 -9.40 -6.31 -1.86
CA THR A 145 -8.94 -5.86 -3.17
C THR A 145 -8.32 -4.47 -3.09
N LEU A 146 -9.01 -3.52 -2.46
CA LEU A 146 -8.52 -2.15 -2.34
C LEU A 146 -7.30 -2.03 -1.43
N PHE A 147 -7.16 -2.88 -0.41
CA PHE A 147 -5.96 -2.95 0.42
C PHE A 147 -4.73 -3.34 -0.42
N VAL A 148 -4.83 -4.38 -1.24
CA VAL A 148 -3.74 -4.81 -2.13
C VAL A 148 -3.39 -3.74 -3.16
N VAL A 149 -4.41 -3.14 -3.78
CA VAL A 149 -4.24 -2.04 -4.75
C VAL A 149 -3.58 -0.83 -4.07
N SER A 150 -4.06 -0.44 -2.89
CA SER A 150 -3.50 0.66 -2.12
C SER A 150 -2.02 0.46 -1.81
N TYR A 151 -1.64 -0.74 -1.36
CA TYR A 151 -0.24 -1.07 -1.11
C TYR A 151 0.61 -0.95 -2.38
N GLY A 152 0.14 -1.52 -3.49
CA GLY A 152 0.84 -1.48 -4.78
C GLY A 152 1.03 -0.04 -5.27
N VAL A 153 -0.02 0.76 -5.30
CA VAL A 153 0.03 2.16 -5.76
C VAL A 153 0.86 3.04 -4.82
N GLN A 154 0.73 2.88 -3.52
CA GLN A 154 1.56 3.62 -2.59
C GLN A 154 3.04 3.33 -2.79
N ARG A 155 3.41 2.07 -2.99
CA ARG A 155 4.79 1.65 -3.20
C ARG A 155 5.38 2.16 -4.52
N THR A 156 4.59 2.16 -5.60
CA THR A 156 5.08 2.42 -6.96
C THR A 156 4.85 3.84 -7.46
N VAL A 157 3.87 4.56 -6.91
CA VAL A 157 3.47 5.90 -7.38
C VAL A 157 3.62 6.95 -6.30
N VAL A 158 3.01 6.72 -5.12
CA VAL A 158 2.95 7.74 -4.07
C VAL A 158 4.33 7.99 -3.46
N PHE A 159 5.01 6.93 -3.09
CA PHE A 159 6.31 6.96 -2.40
C PHE A 159 7.48 6.54 -3.30
N ALA A 160 7.27 6.46 -4.62
CA ALA A 160 8.35 6.22 -5.57
C ALA A 160 9.11 7.51 -5.90
N PRO A 161 10.44 7.43 -6.13
CA PRO A 161 11.21 8.54 -6.68
C PRO A 161 10.64 8.96 -8.04
N THR A 162 10.61 10.27 -8.31
CA THR A 162 10.22 10.76 -9.63
C THR A 162 11.34 10.43 -10.62
N PRO A 163 11.07 9.76 -11.75
CA PRO A 163 12.09 9.54 -12.78
C PRO A 163 12.62 10.89 -13.26
N GLY A 164 13.95 11.12 -13.20
CA GLY A 164 14.59 12.29 -13.81
C GLY A 164 15.12 13.36 -12.86
N ARG A 165 15.35 13.06 -11.58
CA ARG A 165 16.12 13.91 -10.64
C ARG A 165 17.27 13.12 -10.04
N GLU A 166 18.18 12.67 -10.88
CA GLU A 166 19.57 12.35 -10.51
C GLU A 166 20.48 13.42 -11.07
#